data_f3c8ad8ee7f6ad9426ae3cd31a0e53b2
#
_entry.id   f3c8ad8ee7f6ad9426ae3cd31a0e53b2
#
_cell.length_a   1.000
_cell.length_b   1.000
_cell.length_c   1.000
_cell.angle_alpha   90.00
_cell.angle_beta   90.00
_cell.angle_gamma   90.00
#
_symmetry.space_group_name_H-M   'P 1'
#
loop_
_entity.id
_entity.type
_entity.pdbx_description
1 polymer ?
#
loop_
_entity_poly.entity_id
_entity_poly.type
_entity_poly.pdbx_seq_one_letter_code
_entity_poly.pdbx_strand_id
1 'polypeptide(L)'
;MQFQAIIFDLDGVICFTDEYHYRAWKAMADDMGIPFDRTVNNRLRGVSRMASLDIILEKYTGPALSQEEKEKLAQRKNDIYRESLQEMSPADLSAEVKETLEGLRALGLKLAIGSSSKNTPFILGQIGLKDFFDAVSDGNNITRSKPDPEVFVKAAQMLGIAPEACLVVEDALSGAQAGHAGGMKVACLGDAAQHQAGDWNMRSIRELLDIVKE
;
A
#
# COMPACT_ATOMS: atom_id res chain seq x y z
N MET A 1 25.40 5.60 7.45
CA MET A 1 23.97 5.32 7.19
C MET A 1 23.70 3.84 7.43
N GLN A 2 22.74 3.54 8.24
CA GLN A 2 22.34 2.18 8.60
C GLN A 2 21.63 1.46 7.42
N PHE A 3 20.93 2.21 6.56
CA PHE A 3 20.15 1.67 5.45
C PHE A 3 20.81 1.93 4.10
N GLN A 4 20.55 1.02 3.14
CA GLN A 4 20.93 1.14 1.73
C GLN A 4 19.70 1.39 0.84
N ALA A 5 18.51 1.00 1.30
CA ALA A 5 17.26 1.19 0.58
C ALA A 5 16.10 1.55 1.49
N ILE A 6 15.12 2.26 0.91
CA ILE A 6 13.82 2.50 1.50
C ILE A 6 12.75 1.85 0.61
N ILE A 7 11.87 1.06 1.20
CA ILE A 7 10.77 0.40 0.52
C ILE A 7 9.47 0.99 1.05
N PHE A 8 8.75 1.71 0.20
CA PHE A 8 7.51 2.38 0.57
C PHE A 8 6.29 1.53 0.25
N ASP A 9 5.31 1.48 1.14
CA ASP A 9 3.95 1.24 0.68
C ASP A 9 3.50 2.39 -0.22
N LEU A 10 2.44 2.18 -0.99
CA LEU A 10 1.92 3.17 -1.92
C LEU A 10 0.76 3.95 -1.30
N ASP A 11 -0.30 3.22 -0.89
CA ASP A 11 -1.57 3.80 -0.47
C ASP A 11 -1.51 4.27 0.99
N GLY A 12 -1.60 5.57 1.22
CA GLY A 12 -1.47 6.17 2.56
C GLY A 12 -0.05 6.62 2.91
N VAL A 13 0.94 6.30 2.06
CA VAL A 13 2.35 6.72 2.21
C VAL A 13 2.78 7.66 1.09
N ILE A 14 2.71 7.22 -0.16
CA ILE A 14 3.10 8.00 -1.34
C ILE A 14 1.93 8.83 -1.86
N CYS A 15 0.74 8.23 -1.90
CA CYS A 15 -0.48 8.89 -2.32
C CYS A 15 -1.68 8.38 -1.49
N PHE A 16 -2.81 9.09 -1.56
CA PHE A 16 -3.99 8.79 -0.76
C PHE A 16 -5.14 8.34 -1.66
N THR A 17 -5.30 7.02 -1.80
CA THR A 17 -6.37 6.42 -2.63
C THR A 17 -7.53 5.85 -1.83
N ASP A 18 -7.52 5.98 -0.50
CA ASP A 18 -8.55 5.46 0.41
C ASP A 18 -9.98 5.82 0.01
N GLU A 19 -10.19 7.07 -0.43
CA GLU A 19 -11.52 7.54 -0.83
C GLU A 19 -12.00 6.84 -2.11
N TYR A 20 -11.11 6.64 -3.09
CA TYR A 20 -11.41 5.89 -4.31
C TYR A 20 -11.73 4.42 -4.00
N HIS A 21 -10.96 3.79 -3.09
CA HIS A 21 -11.23 2.45 -2.60
C HIS A 21 -12.57 2.35 -1.92
N TYR A 22 -12.86 3.28 -0.99
CA TYR A 22 -14.13 3.32 -0.27
C TYR A 22 -15.32 3.42 -1.21
N ARG A 23 -15.30 4.38 -2.14
CA ARG A 23 -16.40 4.59 -3.11
C ARG A 23 -16.64 3.35 -3.96
N ALA A 24 -15.58 2.72 -4.46
CA ALA A 24 -15.70 1.55 -5.31
C ALA A 24 -16.25 0.32 -4.55
N TRP A 25 -15.79 0.08 -3.31
CA TRP A 25 -16.33 -0.98 -2.46
C TRP A 25 -17.76 -0.67 -2.02
N LYS A 26 -18.06 0.58 -1.69
CA LYS A 26 -19.39 1.03 -1.30
C LYS A 26 -20.42 0.80 -2.43
N ALA A 27 -20.07 1.17 -3.65
CA ALA A 27 -20.94 0.95 -4.81
C ALA A 27 -21.23 -0.54 -5.02
N MET A 28 -20.21 -1.41 -4.95
CA MET A 28 -20.39 -2.86 -5.07
C MET A 28 -21.25 -3.43 -3.92
N ALA A 29 -20.99 -3.01 -2.69
CA ALA A 29 -21.74 -3.48 -1.51
C ALA A 29 -23.20 -3.03 -1.54
N ASP A 30 -23.49 -1.78 -1.95
CA ASP A 30 -24.86 -1.24 -2.07
C ASP A 30 -25.67 -2.03 -3.11
N ASP A 31 -25.07 -2.37 -4.25
CA ASP A 31 -25.71 -3.18 -5.28
C ASP A 31 -26.10 -4.59 -4.78
N MET A 32 -25.39 -5.10 -3.79
CA MET A 32 -25.65 -6.38 -3.15
C MET A 32 -26.51 -6.28 -1.89
N GLY A 33 -26.89 -5.07 -1.47
CA GLY A 33 -27.61 -4.82 -0.22
C GLY A 33 -26.76 -5.12 1.04
N ILE A 34 -25.43 -5.05 0.95
CA ILE A 34 -24.52 -5.31 2.06
C ILE A 34 -24.22 -4.00 2.79
N PRO A 35 -24.42 -3.92 4.12
CA PRO A 35 -24.03 -2.76 4.91
C PRO A 35 -22.51 -2.56 4.87
N PHE A 36 -22.05 -1.45 4.29
CA PHE A 36 -20.64 -1.08 4.18
C PHE A 36 -20.42 0.36 4.61
N ASP A 37 -19.57 0.55 5.60
CA ASP A 37 -19.22 1.85 6.18
C ASP A 37 -17.70 2.03 6.32
N ARG A 38 -17.27 3.17 6.86
CA ARG A 38 -15.85 3.48 7.08
C ARG A 38 -15.18 2.51 8.07
N THR A 39 -15.93 1.97 9.04
CA THR A 39 -15.40 0.99 9.99
C THR A 39 -15.01 -0.31 9.29
N VAL A 40 -15.89 -0.81 8.43
CA VAL A 40 -15.58 -1.99 7.61
C VAL A 40 -14.43 -1.68 6.64
N ASN A 41 -14.44 -0.50 6.01
CA ASN A 41 -13.37 -0.10 5.09
C ASN A 41 -11.98 -0.07 5.75
N ASN A 42 -11.87 0.34 7.00
CA ASN A 42 -10.58 0.35 7.71
C ASN A 42 -9.96 -1.04 7.85
N ARG A 43 -10.78 -2.10 7.91
CA ARG A 43 -10.31 -3.50 7.95
C ARG A 43 -9.70 -3.97 6.61
N LEU A 44 -9.93 -3.22 5.54
CA LEU A 44 -9.46 -3.58 4.19
C LEU A 44 -8.06 -3.03 3.86
N ARG A 45 -7.49 -2.20 4.73
CA ARG A 45 -6.18 -1.57 4.51
C ARG A 45 -5.06 -2.60 4.46
N GLY A 46 -4.21 -2.50 3.45
CA GLY A 46 -3.04 -3.35 3.28
C GLY A 46 -3.33 -4.80 2.87
N VAL A 47 -4.61 -5.22 2.77
CA VAL A 47 -4.96 -6.59 2.36
C VAL A 47 -5.31 -6.69 0.87
N SER A 48 -5.28 -7.92 0.33
CA SER A 48 -5.58 -8.14 -1.08
C SER A 48 -7.04 -7.85 -1.42
N ARG A 49 -7.33 -7.64 -2.70
CA ARG A 49 -8.69 -7.43 -3.21
C ARG A 49 -9.64 -8.58 -2.83
N MET A 50 -9.19 -9.82 -2.95
CA MET A 50 -10.04 -10.97 -2.63
C MET A 50 -10.28 -11.08 -1.12
N ALA A 51 -9.26 -10.89 -0.29
CA ALA A 51 -9.42 -10.85 1.16
C ALA A 51 -10.33 -9.67 1.62
N SER A 52 -10.23 -8.51 0.96
CA SER A 52 -11.15 -7.39 1.20
C SER A 52 -12.60 -7.76 0.88
N LEU A 53 -12.83 -8.44 -0.25
CA LEU A 53 -14.17 -8.92 -0.60
C LEU A 53 -14.70 -9.92 0.44
N ASP A 54 -13.90 -10.86 0.90
CA ASP A 54 -14.31 -11.83 1.92
C ASP A 54 -14.70 -11.13 3.23
N ILE A 55 -14.00 -10.09 3.65
CA ILE A 55 -14.36 -9.27 4.81
C ILE A 55 -15.72 -8.57 4.60
N ILE A 56 -16.00 -8.03 3.42
CA ILE A 56 -17.28 -7.39 3.10
C ILE A 56 -18.40 -8.42 3.12
N LEU A 57 -18.15 -9.60 2.57
CA LEU A 57 -19.12 -10.71 2.50
C LEU A 57 -19.46 -11.34 3.86
N GLU A 58 -18.73 -11.04 4.95
CA GLU A 58 -19.12 -11.46 6.30
C GLU A 58 -20.56 -11.03 6.68
N LYS A 59 -21.03 -9.92 6.10
CA LYS A 59 -22.38 -9.38 6.32
C LYS A 59 -23.37 -9.72 5.19
N TYR A 60 -22.97 -10.54 4.25
CA TYR A 60 -23.84 -10.97 3.16
C TYR A 60 -24.79 -12.06 3.62
N THR A 61 -26.08 -11.88 3.43
CA THR A 61 -27.15 -12.81 3.85
C THR A 61 -27.83 -13.56 2.71
N GLY A 62 -27.34 -13.36 1.48
CA GLY A 62 -27.86 -14.03 0.28
C GLY A 62 -27.32 -15.46 0.10
N PRO A 63 -27.62 -16.09 -1.05
CA PRO A 63 -27.09 -17.41 -1.38
C PRO A 63 -25.55 -17.45 -1.38
N ALA A 64 -24.99 -18.63 -1.05
CA ALA A 64 -23.55 -18.81 -1.09
C ALA A 64 -23.00 -18.50 -2.50
N LEU A 65 -21.96 -17.66 -2.55
CA LEU A 65 -21.32 -17.28 -3.81
C LEU A 65 -20.22 -18.28 -4.19
N SER A 66 -20.22 -18.70 -5.44
CA SER A 66 -19.12 -19.44 -6.04
C SER A 66 -17.87 -18.60 -6.16
N GLN A 67 -16.70 -19.21 -6.33
CA GLN A 67 -15.44 -18.50 -6.55
C GLN A 67 -15.51 -17.59 -7.78
N GLU A 68 -16.14 -18.05 -8.88
CA GLU A 68 -16.33 -17.26 -10.10
C GLU A 68 -17.17 -15.99 -9.85
N GLU A 69 -18.24 -16.10 -9.05
CA GLU A 69 -19.07 -14.95 -8.70
C GLU A 69 -18.32 -13.95 -7.85
N LYS A 70 -17.51 -14.41 -6.87
CA LYS A 70 -16.62 -13.54 -6.09
C LYS A 70 -15.60 -12.82 -6.97
N GLU A 71 -15.00 -13.51 -7.93
CA GLU A 71 -14.04 -12.91 -8.87
C GLU A 71 -14.70 -11.84 -9.74
N LYS A 72 -15.93 -12.06 -10.21
CA LYS A 72 -16.72 -11.07 -10.97
C LYS A 72 -17.02 -9.83 -10.13
N LEU A 73 -17.39 -9.99 -8.86
CA LEU A 73 -17.62 -8.87 -7.94
C LEU A 73 -16.33 -8.07 -7.68
N ALA A 74 -15.24 -8.78 -7.42
CA ALA A 74 -13.93 -8.16 -7.22
C ALA A 74 -13.45 -7.41 -8.47
N GLN A 75 -13.73 -7.99 -9.68
CA GLN A 75 -13.41 -7.35 -10.94
C GLN A 75 -14.27 -6.09 -11.15
N ARG A 76 -15.59 -6.17 -10.95
CA ARG A 76 -16.50 -5.02 -11.05
C ARG A 76 -16.06 -3.86 -10.14
N LYS A 77 -15.75 -4.15 -8.86
CA LYS A 77 -15.19 -3.15 -7.96
C LYS A 77 -13.91 -2.52 -8.52
N ASN A 78 -13.03 -3.35 -9.09
CA ASN A 78 -11.79 -2.86 -9.66
C ASN A 78 -12.01 -1.94 -10.87
N ASP A 79 -13.01 -2.21 -11.69
CA ASP A 79 -13.33 -1.39 -12.85
C ASP A 79 -13.81 0.00 -12.40
N ILE A 80 -14.71 0.07 -11.41
CA ILE A 80 -15.16 1.32 -10.79
C ILE A 80 -13.96 2.07 -10.18
N TYR A 81 -13.08 1.37 -9.47
CA TYR A 81 -11.89 1.96 -8.87
C TYR A 81 -10.94 2.53 -9.94
N ARG A 82 -10.66 1.78 -11.00
CA ARG A 82 -9.77 2.24 -12.09
C ARG A 82 -10.33 3.44 -12.85
N GLU A 83 -11.65 3.49 -13.03
CA GLU A 83 -12.32 4.65 -13.61
C GLU A 83 -12.09 5.89 -12.73
N SER A 84 -12.32 5.76 -11.43
CA SER A 84 -12.07 6.86 -10.47
C SER A 84 -10.59 7.29 -10.44
N LEU A 85 -9.64 6.36 -10.57
CA LEU A 85 -8.21 6.69 -10.60
C LEU A 85 -7.79 7.51 -11.84
N GLN A 86 -8.61 7.57 -12.89
CA GLN A 86 -8.33 8.44 -14.05
C GLN A 86 -8.41 9.93 -13.68
N GLU A 87 -9.06 10.28 -12.59
CA GLU A 87 -9.10 11.63 -12.05
C GLU A 87 -7.77 12.05 -11.38
N MET A 88 -6.91 11.08 -11.03
CA MET A 88 -5.60 11.36 -10.44
C MET A 88 -4.66 12.04 -11.43
N SER A 89 -3.80 12.88 -10.88
CA SER A 89 -2.83 13.68 -11.60
C SER A 89 -1.55 13.88 -10.79
N PRO A 90 -0.48 14.45 -11.33
CA PRO A 90 0.70 14.80 -10.55
C PRO A 90 0.44 15.74 -9.36
N ALA A 91 -0.72 16.42 -9.31
CA ALA A 91 -1.11 17.26 -8.18
C ALA A 91 -1.52 16.44 -6.94
N ASP A 92 -1.81 15.14 -7.11
CA ASP A 92 -2.12 14.22 -6.01
C ASP A 92 -0.87 13.70 -5.28
N LEU A 93 0.32 13.97 -5.83
CA LEU A 93 1.59 13.79 -5.14
C LEU A 93 1.89 15.06 -4.33
N SER A 94 1.86 14.96 -2.99
CA SER A 94 2.14 16.12 -2.15
C SER A 94 3.58 16.61 -2.33
N ALA A 95 3.80 17.92 -2.18
CA ALA A 95 5.15 18.50 -2.23
C ALA A 95 6.07 17.87 -1.17
N GLU A 96 5.54 17.59 0.01
CA GLU A 96 6.28 16.96 1.09
C GLU A 96 6.81 15.57 0.72
N VAL A 97 5.96 14.71 0.15
CA VAL A 97 6.36 13.37 -0.33
C VAL A 97 7.43 13.51 -1.41
N LYS A 98 7.19 14.37 -2.41
CA LYS A 98 8.12 14.58 -3.51
C LYS A 98 9.50 15.02 -3.03
N GLU A 99 9.56 16.06 -2.19
CA GLU A 99 10.80 16.59 -1.61
C GLU A 99 11.54 15.54 -0.77
N THR A 100 10.80 14.73 0.00
CA THR A 100 11.37 13.65 0.80
C THR A 100 11.98 12.57 -0.09
N LEU A 101 11.28 12.12 -1.12
CA LEU A 101 11.79 11.14 -2.07
C LEU A 101 13.05 11.62 -2.80
N GLU A 102 13.05 12.88 -3.26
CA GLU A 102 14.21 13.51 -3.90
C GLU A 102 15.38 13.62 -2.92
N GLY A 103 15.12 14.00 -1.66
CA GLY A 103 16.12 14.09 -0.60
C GLY A 103 16.76 12.74 -0.27
N LEU A 104 15.97 11.68 -0.13
CA LEU A 104 16.46 10.33 0.12
C LEU A 104 17.34 9.83 -1.05
N ARG A 105 16.92 10.10 -2.28
CA ARG A 105 17.72 9.78 -3.47
C ARG A 105 19.04 10.54 -3.53
N ALA A 106 19.03 11.82 -3.14
CA ALA A 106 20.25 12.64 -3.06
C ALA A 106 21.24 12.13 -2.00
N LEU A 107 20.77 11.43 -0.97
CA LEU A 107 21.59 10.71 0.01
C LEU A 107 22.17 9.40 -0.52
N GLY A 108 21.87 9.01 -1.76
CA GLY A 108 22.37 7.80 -2.41
C GLY A 108 21.58 6.52 -2.08
N LEU A 109 20.42 6.63 -1.43
CA LEU A 109 19.56 5.49 -1.10
C LEU A 109 18.84 4.98 -2.34
N LYS A 110 18.67 3.65 -2.45
CA LYS A 110 17.76 3.04 -3.39
C LYS A 110 16.33 3.15 -2.89
N LEU A 111 15.39 3.43 -3.79
CA LEU A 111 13.99 3.61 -3.45
C LEU A 111 13.13 2.59 -4.20
N ALA A 112 12.26 1.87 -3.48
CA ALA A 112 11.36 0.90 -4.07
C ALA A 112 9.93 1.04 -3.54
N ILE A 113 8.98 0.47 -4.27
CA ILE A 113 7.59 0.28 -3.83
C ILE A 113 7.38 -1.17 -3.41
N GLY A 114 6.59 -1.36 -2.33
CA GLY A 114 6.08 -2.64 -1.86
C GLY A 114 4.58 -2.56 -1.53
N SER A 115 3.72 -2.71 -2.55
CA SER A 115 2.26 -2.54 -2.43
C SER A 115 1.50 -3.83 -2.76
N SER A 116 0.41 -4.13 -2.03
CA SER A 116 -0.48 -5.26 -2.37
C SER A 116 -1.42 -4.95 -3.57
N SER A 117 -1.41 -3.72 -4.08
CA SER A 117 -2.29 -3.29 -5.16
C SER A 117 -1.78 -3.75 -6.54
N LYS A 118 -2.67 -4.34 -7.35
CA LYS A 118 -2.40 -4.62 -8.77
C LYS A 118 -2.45 -3.36 -9.66
N ASN A 119 -2.92 -2.25 -9.13
CA ASN A 119 -3.01 -0.98 -9.87
C ASN A 119 -1.80 -0.06 -9.61
N THR A 120 -0.79 -0.50 -8.89
CA THR A 120 0.42 0.25 -8.56
C THR A 120 1.06 0.93 -9.79
N PRO A 121 1.32 0.23 -10.92
CA PRO A 121 1.94 0.88 -12.07
C PRO A 121 1.05 1.98 -12.70
N PHE A 122 -0.27 1.79 -12.66
CA PHE A 122 -1.22 2.79 -13.16
C PHE A 122 -1.20 4.04 -12.29
N ILE A 123 -1.27 3.87 -10.96
CA ILE A 123 -1.25 4.98 -9.99
C ILE A 123 0.06 5.76 -10.10
N LEU A 124 1.21 5.08 -10.13
CA LEU A 124 2.51 5.73 -10.31
C LEU A 124 2.58 6.55 -11.60
N GLY A 125 1.97 6.03 -12.69
CA GLY A 125 1.85 6.77 -13.94
C GLY A 125 1.04 8.06 -13.81
N GLN A 126 -0.10 8.00 -13.13
CA GLN A 126 -1.00 9.16 -12.93
C GLN A 126 -0.35 10.27 -12.08
N ILE A 127 0.37 9.90 -11.02
CA ILE A 127 1.03 10.87 -10.13
C ILE A 127 2.42 11.31 -10.61
N GLY A 128 2.85 10.89 -11.81
CA GLY A 128 4.12 11.32 -12.41
C GLY A 128 5.37 10.60 -11.88
N LEU A 129 5.22 9.43 -11.24
CA LEU A 129 6.32 8.65 -10.67
C LEU A 129 6.59 7.32 -11.41
N LYS A 130 6.14 7.18 -12.66
CA LYS A 130 6.20 5.93 -13.44
C LYS A 130 7.58 5.26 -13.43
N ASP A 131 8.63 6.05 -13.62
CA ASP A 131 10.02 5.56 -13.74
C ASP A 131 10.91 6.09 -12.59
N PHE A 132 10.29 6.52 -11.49
CA PHE A 132 11.03 7.13 -10.39
C PHE A 132 11.70 6.08 -9.49
N PHE A 133 11.06 4.96 -9.19
CA PHE A 133 11.57 3.95 -8.27
C PHE A 133 12.53 2.96 -8.94
N ASP A 134 13.57 2.52 -8.19
CA ASP A 134 14.55 1.53 -8.66
C ASP A 134 13.93 0.12 -8.77
N ALA A 135 12.88 -0.17 -7.99
CA ALA A 135 12.11 -1.41 -8.06
C ALA A 135 10.65 -1.20 -7.64
N VAL A 136 9.76 -2.00 -8.21
CA VAL A 136 8.33 -2.02 -7.84
C VAL A 136 7.90 -3.48 -7.64
N SER A 137 7.65 -3.85 -6.39
CA SER A 137 6.98 -5.09 -6.04
C SER A 137 5.52 -4.77 -5.74
N ASP A 138 4.60 -5.44 -6.44
CA ASP A 138 3.18 -5.14 -6.35
C ASP A 138 2.30 -6.38 -6.44
N GLY A 139 0.97 -6.21 -6.37
CA GLY A 139 -0.01 -7.28 -6.43
C GLY A 139 0.01 -8.12 -7.71
N ASN A 140 0.77 -7.73 -8.75
CA ASN A 140 0.92 -8.52 -9.98
C ASN A 140 2.07 -9.52 -9.89
N ASN A 141 3.03 -9.32 -9.00
CA ASN A 141 4.21 -10.14 -8.89
C ASN A 141 4.35 -10.87 -7.54
N ILE A 142 3.35 -10.78 -6.66
CA ILE A 142 3.28 -11.53 -5.40
C ILE A 142 2.13 -12.53 -5.41
N THR A 143 2.20 -13.52 -4.53
CA THR A 143 1.15 -14.53 -4.32
C THR A 143 0.43 -14.34 -2.99
N ARG A 144 1.11 -13.78 -1.99
CA ARG A 144 0.58 -13.52 -0.65
C ARG A 144 0.67 -12.03 -0.34
N SER A 145 -0.43 -11.49 0.21
CA SER A 145 -0.49 -10.10 0.61
C SER A 145 -0.10 -9.91 2.07
N LYS A 146 0.18 -8.68 2.46
CA LYS A 146 0.36 -8.28 3.87
C LYS A 146 -0.75 -8.89 4.74
N PRO A 147 -0.42 -9.44 5.93
CA PRO A 147 0.83 -9.29 6.66
C PRO A 147 1.96 -10.26 6.25
N ASP A 148 1.83 -11.05 5.18
CA ASP A 148 2.94 -11.84 4.66
C ASP A 148 4.04 -10.89 4.13
N PRO A 149 5.32 -11.16 4.40
CA PRO A 149 6.43 -10.28 4.03
C PRO A 149 6.77 -10.31 2.53
N GLU A 150 6.13 -11.15 1.72
CA GLU A 150 6.53 -11.43 0.34
C GLU A 150 6.75 -10.15 -0.48
N VAL A 151 5.87 -9.15 -0.36
CA VAL A 151 5.94 -7.92 -1.14
C VAL A 151 7.21 -7.11 -0.86
N PHE A 152 7.62 -7.02 0.40
CA PHE A 152 8.81 -6.25 0.80
C PHE A 152 10.10 -7.04 0.57
N VAL A 153 10.09 -8.34 0.88
CA VAL A 153 11.23 -9.24 0.59
C VAL A 153 11.52 -9.24 -0.92
N LYS A 154 10.48 -9.29 -1.75
CA LYS A 154 10.64 -9.25 -3.20
C LYS A 154 11.17 -7.91 -3.70
N ALA A 155 10.73 -6.79 -3.12
CA ALA A 155 11.29 -5.47 -3.44
C ALA A 155 12.79 -5.40 -3.11
N ALA A 156 13.20 -5.89 -1.93
CA ALA A 156 14.62 -5.98 -1.54
C ALA A 156 15.43 -6.86 -2.49
N GLN A 157 14.89 -8.02 -2.88
CA GLN A 157 15.51 -8.92 -3.87
C GLN A 157 15.70 -8.24 -5.23
N MET A 158 14.68 -7.49 -5.71
CA MET A 158 14.77 -6.75 -6.98
C MET A 158 15.84 -5.66 -6.94
N LEU A 159 16.07 -5.06 -5.77
CA LEU A 159 17.14 -4.10 -5.55
C LEU A 159 18.52 -4.74 -5.39
N GLY A 160 18.59 -6.07 -5.13
CA GLY A 160 19.82 -6.77 -4.78
C GLY A 160 20.37 -6.38 -3.40
N ILE A 161 19.50 -5.99 -2.47
CA ILE A 161 19.86 -5.51 -1.13
C ILE A 161 19.29 -6.48 -0.08
N ALA A 162 20.08 -6.77 0.96
CA ALA A 162 19.64 -7.61 2.06
C ALA A 162 18.50 -6.94 2.84
N PRO A 163 17.46 -7.69 3.29
CA PRO A 163 16.34 -7.13 4.04
C PRO A 163 16.76 -6.26 5.23
N GLU A 164 17.76 -6.66 5.98
CA GLU A 164 18.26 -5.96 7.17
C GLU A 164 18.86 -4.58 6.86
N ALA A 165 19.21 -4.34 5.59
CA ALA A 165 19.70 -3.06 5.10
C ALA A 165 18.58 -2.20 4.44
N CYS A 166 17.33 -2.67 4.51
CA CYS A 166 16.16 -1.95 4.02
C CYS A 166 15.32 -1.41 5.18
N LEU A 167 14.77 -0.20 4.99
CA LEU A 167 13.75 0.37 5.85
C LEU A 167 12.40 0.35 5.11
N VAL A 168 11.37 -0.23 5.72
CA VAL A 168 10.00 -0.17 5.21
C VAL A 168 9.31 1.08 5.74
N VAL A 169 8.51 1.73 4.90
CA VAL A 169 7.65 2.85 5.27
C VAL A 169 6.20 2.46 5.04
N GLU A 170 5.37 2.53 6.08
CA GLU A 170 4.03 1.98 6.10
C GLU A 170 3.04 2.81 6.93
N ASP A 171 1.75 2.75 6.55
CA ASP A 171 0.67 3.41 7.30
C ASP A 171 -0.31 2.43 7.97
N ALA A 172 -0.28 1.14 7.59
CA ALA A 172 -1.20 0.12 8.06
C ALA A 172 -0.52 -0.93 8.97
N LEU A 173 -1.24 -1.44 9.97
CA LEU A 173 -0.73 -2.47 10.89
C LEU A 173 -0.28 -3.75 10.16
N SER A 174 -1.04 -4.20 9.16
CA SER A 174 -0.69 -5.39 8.38
C SER A 174 0.62 -5.23 7.62
N GLY A 175 0.92 -4.02 7.15
CA GLY A 175 2.17 -3.73 6.47
C GLY A 175 3.36 -3.60 7.42
N ALA A 176 3.17 -3.00 8.59
CA ALA A 176 4.20 -2.98 9.63
C ALA A 176 4.59 -4.40 10.05
N GLN A 177 3.60 -5.28 10.24
CA GLN A 177 3.82 -6.70 10.52
C GLN A 177 4.59 -7.40 9.38
N ALA A 178 4.23 -7.12 8.12
CA ALA A 178 4.92 -7.68 6.96
C ALA A 178 6.39 -7.22 6.88
N GLY A 179 6.67 -5.95 7.16
CA GLY A 179 8.04 -5.43 7.21
C GLY A 179 8.90 -6.14 8.26
N HIS A 180 8.40 -6.24 9.48
CA HIS A 180 9.09 -6.95 10.56
C HIS A 180 9.25 -8.46 10.27
N ALA A 181 8.20 -9.12 9.75
CA ALA A 181 8.27 -10.52 9.36
C ALA A 181 9.29 -10.78 8.23
N GLY A 182 9.56 -9.77 7.40
CA GLY A 182 10.60 -9.79 6.37
C GLY A 182 12.01 -9.50 6.88
N GLY A 183 12.21 -9.30 8.18
CA GLY A 183 13.51 -8.97 8.77
C GLY A 183 13.95 -7.52 8.57
N MET A 184 13.02 -6.63 8.24
CA MET A 184 13.28 -5.22 7.99
C MET A 184 12.89 -4.36 9.20
N LYS A 185 13.55 -3.21 9.33
CA LYS A 185 13.07 -2.14 10.20
C LYS A 185 11.90 -1.42 9.55
N VAL A 186 11.00 -0.87 10.38
CA VAL A 186 9.76 -0.23 9.91
C VAL A 186 9.62 1.17 10.49
N ALA A 187 9.40 2.15 9.62
CA ALA A 187 8.99 3.51 9.98
C ALA A 187 7.50 3.68 9.62
N CYS A 188 6.68 3.92 10.63
CA CYS A 188 5.23 3.98 10.49
C CYS A 188 4.71 5.41 10.40
N LEU A 189 3.67 5.60 9.59
CA LEU A 189 2.81 6.77 9.51
C LEU A 189 1.37 6.39 9.90
N GLY A 190 0.45 7.34 9.89
CA GLY A 190 -0.99 7.12 9.98
C GLY A 190 -1.43 6.21 11.13
N ASP A 191 -2.25 5.21 10.80
CA ASP A 191 -2.84 4.27 11.77
C ASP A 191 -1.76 3.40 12.44
N ALA A 192 -0.81 2.88 11.68
CA ALA A 192 0.29 2.08 12.23
C ALA A 192 1.14 2.87 13.24
N ALA A 193 1.40 4.16 12.99
CA ALA A 193 2.13 5.01 13.92
C ALA A 193 1.32 5.29 15.21
N GLN A 194 0.00 5.49 15.10
CA GLN A 194 -0.86 5.67 16.27
C GLN A 194 -0.86 4.44 17.20
N HIS A 195 -0.72 3.25 16.62
CA HIS A 195 -0.61 2.00 17.36
C HIS A 195 0.82 1.62 17.76
N GLN A 196 1.80 2.51 17.54
CA GLN A 196 3.22 2.28 17.86
C GLN A 196 3.77 0.99 17.22
N ALA A 197 3.37 0.71 15.98
CA ALA A 197 3.69 -0.54 15.30
C ALA A 197 5.08 -0.55 14.64
N GLY A 198 5.74 0.60 14.51
CA GLY A 198 7.06 0.74 13.88
C GLY A 198 8.20 0.85 14.88
N ASP A 199 9.44 0.63 14.40
CA ASP A 199 10.65 1.02 15.10
C ASP A 199 10.73 2.55 15.24
N TRP A 200 10.20 3.28 14.26
CA TRP A 200 9.93 4.72 14.29
C TRP A 200 8.46 4.98 13.98
N ASN A 201 7.81 5.85 14.75
CA ASN A 201 6.41 6.22 14.58
C ASN A 201 6.32 7.71 14.30
N MET A 202 6.29 8.03 13.01
CA MET A 202 6.43 9.38 12.48
C MET A 202 5.10 10.12 12.41
N ARG A 203 5.16 11.45 12.48
CA ARG A 203 4.03 12.35 12.20
C ARG A 203 4.05 12.86 10.76
N SER A 204 5.23 12.83 10.13
CA SER A 204 5.49 13.35 8.81
C SER A 204 6.50 12.45 8.10
N ILE A 205 6.29 12.20 6.80
CA ILE A 205 7.23 11.42 5.99
C ILE A 205 8.61 12.09 5.91
N ARG A 206 8.69 13.40 6.12
CA ARG A 206 9.95 14.17 6.11
C ARG A 206 10.92 13.72 7.21
N GLU A 207 10.43 13.16 8.31
CA GLU A 207 11.27 12.63 9.41
C GLU A 207 12.21 11.50 8.93
N LEU A 208 11.89 10.84 7.80
CA LEU A 208 12.78 9.85 7.18
C LEU A 208 14.16 10.42 6.87
N LEU A 209 14.25 11.69 6.48
CA LEU A 209 15.53 12.33 6.15
C LEU A 209 16.49 12.43 7.36
N ASP A 210 15.96 12.39 8.56
CA ASP A 210 16.75 12.39 9.80
C ASP A 210 17.02 10.95 10.26
N ILE A 211 16.00 10.08 10.24
CA ILE A 211 16.12 8.66 10.59
C ILE A 211 17.24 7.95 9.81
N VAL A 212 17.36 8.22 8.52
CA VAL A 212 18.37 7.54 7.68
C VAL A 212 19.81 8.05 7.90
N LYS A 213 19.98 9.16 8.61
CA LYS A 213 21.30 9.72 8.94
C LYS A 213 21.87 9.22 10.28
N GLU A 214 21.01 8.65 11.13
CA GLU A 214 21.42 7.99 12.37
C GLU A 214 22.19 6.69 12.06
#